data_34b1f50f0175e249f5b810010542d33d
#
_entry.id   34b1f50f0175e249f5b810010542d33d
#
_cell.length_a   1.000
_cell.length_b   1.000
_cell.length_c   1.000
_cell.angle_alpha   90.00
_cell.angle_beta   90.00
_cell.angle_gamma   90.00
#
_symmetry.space_group_name_H-M   'P 1'
#
loop_
_entity.id
_entity.type
_entity.pdbx_description
1 polymer ?
#
loop_
_entity_poly.entity_id
_entity_poly.type
_entity_poly.pdbx_seq_one_letter_code
_entity_poly.pdbx_strand_id
1 'polypeptide(L)'
;MTRTEMFKRLGTELTRVVGENQWEATLHVKLGPISLQFITEVTREMVDEESRCVRLTAKAREAKNRGSAEANMESTVSAAGPGTHVQIQTDLKLRGAVAQYGRGVVPEVAKQLTAQFAGCLQRQLEEGTETQTSEQGGPDPVRGMRLGLVALWRSIVARYRR
;
A
#
# COMPACT_ATOMS: atom_id res chain seq x y z
N MET A 1 5.31 4.39 -14.60
CA MET A 1 4.61 5.13 -13.52
C MET A 1 5.53 5.26 -12.31
N THR A 2 5.76 6.46 -11.81
CA THR A 2 6.65 6.69 -10.67
C THR A 2 5.94 6.39 -9.34
N ARG A 3 6.71 6.04 -8.29
CA ARG A 3 6.19 5.82 -6.92
C ARG A 3 5.31 6.97 -6.44
N THR A 4 5.71 8.19 -6.74
CA THR A 4 4.99 9.42 -6.38
C THR A 4 3.59 9.46 -6.99
N GLU A 5 3.42 8.99 -8.22
CA GLU A 5 2.12 8.95 -8.89
C GLU A 5 1.17 7.90 -8.29
N MET A 6 1.70 6.76 -7.83
CA MET A 6 0.92 5.74 -7.14
C MET A 6 0.32 6.29 -5.84
N PHE A 7 1.12 6.95 -5.01
CA PHE A 7 0.66 7.55 -3.76
C PHE A 7 -0.35 8.68 -4.01
N LYS A 8 -0.14 9.49 -5.05
CA LYS A 8 -1.06 10.58 -5.42
C LYS A 8 -2.45 10.08 -5.77
N ARG A 9 -2.57 8.93 -6.44
CA ARG A 9 -3.86 8.30 -6.78
C ARG A 9 -4.58 7.67 -5.58
N LEU A 10 -3.84 7.30 -4.54
CA LEU A 10 -4.39 6.81 -3.27
C LEU A 10 -4.90 7.94 -2.35
N GLY A 11 -4.90 9.19 -2.81
CA GLY A 11 -5.18 10.34 -1.94
C GLY A 11 -4.08 10.54 -0.89
N THR A 12 -2.93 9.91 -1.11
CA THR A 12 -1.77 9.95 -0.23
C THR A 12 -0.63 10.59 -1.00
N GLU A 13 -0.06 11.65 -0.46
CA GLU A 13 1.17 12.23 -0.99
C GLU A 13 2.34 11.74 -0.15
N LEU A 14 3.28 11.00 -0.79
CA LEU A 14 4.56 10.70 -0.16
C LEU A 14 5.33 12.01 -0.05
N THR A 15 5.50 12.49 1.16
CA THR A 15 6.11 13.79 1.43
C THR A 15 7.62 13.66 1.51
N ARG A 16 8.11 12.62 2.17
CA ARG A 16 9.55 12.43 2.38
C ARG A 16 9.90 10.97 2.66
N VAL A 17 11.06 10.53 2.17
CA VAL A 17 11.72 9.29 2.62
C VAL A 17 12.65 9.70 3.77
N VAL A 18 12.41 9.20 4.96
CA VAL A 18 13.16 9.55 6.18
C VAL A 18 14.32 8.60 6.39
N GLY A 19 14.16 7.34 6.01
CA GLY A 19 15.16 6.30 6.15
C GLY A 19 14.83 5.08 5.30
N GLU A 20 15.62 4.02 5.44
CA GLU A 20 15.41 2.77 4.67
C GLU A 20 14.03 2.13 4.91
N ASN A 21 13.51 2.27 6.12
CA ASN A 21 12.27 1.64 6.57
C ASN A 21 11.22 2.65 7.02
N GLN A 22 11.43 3.96 6.75
CA GLN A 22 10.58 5.00 7.30
C GLN A 22 10.24 6.06 6.25
N TRP A 23 8.97 6.42 6.19
CA TRP A 23 8.42 7.39 5.23
C TRP A 23 7.45 8.33 5.91
N GLU A 24 7.41 9.56 5.45
CA GLU A 24 6.36 10.53 5.76
C GLU A 24 5.42 10.66 4.57
N ALA A 25 4.12 10.68 4.87
CA ALA A 25 3.08 10.84 3.87
C ALA A 25 1.93 11.70 4.39
N THR A 26 1.27 12.40 3.49
CA THR A 26 0.02 13.10 3.78
C THR A 26 -1.14 12.32 3.20
N LEU A 27 -2.09 11.92 4.05
CA LEU A 27 -3.30 11.21 3.68
C LEU A 27 -4.51 12.14 3.74
N HIS A 28 -5.23 12.25 2.63
CA HIS A 28 -6.49 12.99 2.53
C HIS A 28 -7.67 12.02 2.57
N VAL A 29 -8.53 12.17 3.56
CA VAL A 29 -9.74 11.35 3.73
C VAL A 29 -10.97 12.24 3.59
N LYS A 30 -11.82 11.94 2.60
CA LYS A 30 -13.12 12.59 2.41
C LYS A 30 -14.25 11.65 2.83
N LEU A 31 -15.13 12.14 3.69
CA LEU A 31 -16.23 11.40 4.29
C LEU A 31 -17.50 12.24 4.22
N GLY A 32 -18.17 12.22 3.06
CA GLY A 32 -19.28 13.13 2.80
C GLY A 32 -18.82 14.60 2.92
N PRO A 33 -19.43 15.40 3.81
CA PRO A 33 -19.05 16.80 4.01
C PRO A 33 -17.75 16.98 4.81
N ILE A 34 -17.21 15.90 5.40
CA ILE A 34 -16.04 15.95 6.26
C ILE A 34 -14.79 15.68 5.43
N SER A 35 -13.82 16.59 5.51
CA SER A 35 -12.49 16.41 4.95
C SER A 35 -11.47 16.42 6.07
N LEU A 36 -10.66 15.36 6.14
CA LEU A 36 -9.59 15.18 7.10
C LEU A 36 -8.25 15.06 6.35
N GLN A 37 -7.23 15.69 6.90
CA GLN A 37 -5.86 15.56 6.41
C GLN A 37 -4.99 15.03 7.54
N PHE A 38 -4.29 13.94 7.28
CA PHE A 38 -3.38 13.33 8.25
C PHE A 38 -1.94 13.43 7.77
N ILE A 39 -1.08 13.91 8.64
CA ILE A 39 0.37 13.80 8.49
C ILE A 39 0.74 12.47 9.12
N THR A 40 1.29 11.57 8.31
CA THR A 40 1.46 10.16 8.64
C THR A 40 2.93 9.77 8.52
N GLU A 41 3.45 9.14 9.56
CA GLU A 41 4.73 8.45 9.57
C GLU A 41 4.46 6.95 9.41
N VAL A 42 5.08 6.34 8.42
CA VAL A 42 4.97 4.91 8.14
C VAL A 42 6.32 4.27 8.36
N THR A 43 6.35 3.23 9.19
CA THR A 43 7.53 2.43 9.47
C THR A 43 7.30 0.99 9.01
N ARG A 44 8.26 0.43 8.29
CA ARG A 44 8.30 -0.98 7.94
C ARG A 44 9.03 -1.73 9.05
N GLU A 45 8.28 -2.50 9.82
CA GLU A 45 8.80 -3.23 10.98
C GLU A 45 9.50 -4.54 10.57
N MET A 46 8.92 -5.23 9.57
CA MET A 46 9.38 -6.54 9.15
C MET A 46 9.09 -6.82 7.68
N VAL A 47 10.01 -7.51 7.04
CA VAL A 47 9.79 -8.19 5.76
C VAL A 47 10.29 -9.61 5.90
N ASP A 48 9.41 -10.57 5.75
CA ASP A 48 9.74 -11.99 5.71
C ASP A 48 9.48 -12.51 4.29
N GLU A 49 10.56 -12.84 3.60
CA GLU A 49 10.51 -13.31 2.22
C GLU A 49 10.00 -14.76 2.12
N GLU A 50 10.24 -15.58 3.14
CA GLU A 50 9.84 -16.99 3.17
C GLU A 50 8.32 -17.10 3.32
N SER A 51 7.75 -16.44 4.31
CA SER A 51 6.31 -16.40 4.53
C SER A 51 5.59 -15.37 3.64
N ARG A 52 6.34 -14.56 2.88
CA ARG A 52 5.83 -13.45 2.06
C ARG A 52 4.96 -12.50 2.86
N CYS A 53 5.43 -12.18 4.04
CA CYS A 53 4.74 -11.31 4.99
C CYS A 53 5.48 -9.97 5.14
N VAL A 54 4.71 -8.88 5.22
CA VAL A 54 5.22 -7.53 5.54
C VAL A 54 4.41 -6.97 6.69
N ARG A 55 5.09 -6.40 7.69
CA ARG A 55 4.47 -5.63 8.76
C ARG A 55 4.84 -4.16 8.66
N LEU A 56 3.82 -3.33 8.78
CA LEU A 56 3.95 -1.87 8.76
C LEU A 56 3.23 -1.29 9.97
N THR A 57 3.82 -0.25 10.54
CA THR A 57 3.16 0.62 11.53
C THR A 57 2.98 2.00 10.91
N ALA A 58 1.79 2.58 11.02
CA ALA A 58 1.51 3.94 10.61
C ALA A 58 1.00 4.76 11.79
N LYS A 59 1.65 5.89 12.08
CA LYS A 59 1.23 6.86 13.08
C LYS A 59 0.83 8.15 12.39
N ALA A 60 -0.40 8.56 12.57
CA ALA A 60 -0.98 9.69 11.87
C ALA A 60 -1.56 10.73 12.84
N ARG A 61 -1.29 11.99 12.57
CA ARG A 61 -1.86 13.13 13.29
C ARG A 61 -2.71 13.95 12.33
N GLU A 62 -3.92 14.26 12.75
CA GLU A 62 -4.79 15.13 11.96
C GLU A 62 -4.22 16.57 11.95
N ALA A 63 -4.15 17.18 10.76
CA ALA A 63 -3.45 18.44 10.52
C ALA A 63 -3.99 19.63 11.33
N LYS A 64 -5.28 19.61 11.69
CA LYS A 64 -5.92 20.61 12.56
C LYS A 64 -5.99 20.18 14.03
N ASN A 65 -5.17 19.20 14.41
CA ASN A 65 -5.06 18.68 15.78
C ASN A 65 -6.38 18.11 16.36
N ARG A 66 -7.27 17.59 15.51
CA ARG A 66 -8.55 16.99 15.92
C ARG A 66 -8.42 15.56 16.42
N GLY A 67 -7.22 15.00 16.42
CA GLY A 67 -6.93 13.68 16.93
C GLY A 67 -5.81 12.98 16.19
N SER A 68 -5.67 11.69 16.46
CA SER A 68 -4.63 10.83 15.87
C SER A 68 -5.17 9.46 15.54
N ALA A 69 -4.44 8.77 14.66
CA ALA A 69 -4.65 7.38 14.30
C ALA A 69 -3.34 6.62 14.39
N GLU A 70 -3.41 5.38 14.83
CA GLU A 70 -2.30 4.42 14.81
C GLU A 70 -2.81 3.13 14.17
N ALA A 71 -2.12 2.65 13.14
CA ALA A 71 -2.47 1.44 12.43
C ALA A 71 -1.28 0.47 12.40
N ASN A 72 -1.52 -0.78 12.83
CA ASN A 72 -0.60 -1.88 12.64
C ASN A 72 -1.15 -2.76 11.53
N MET A 73 -0.39 -2.92 10.47
CA MET A 73 -0.80 -3.64 9.26
C MET A 73 0.10 -4.84 9.04
N GLU A 74 -0.52 -5.99 8.77
CA GLU A 74 0.15 -7.18 8.29
C GLU A 74 -0.40 -7.55 6.92
N SER A 75 0.48 -7.72 5.94
CA SER A 75 0.12 -8.12 4.59
C SER A 75 0.82 -9.41 4.24
N THR A 76 0.05 -10.42 3.83
CA THR A 76 0.56 -11.71 3.34
C THR A 76 0.16 -11.94 1.90
N VAL A 77 1.04 -12.61 1.16
CA VAL A 77 0.85 -12.91 -0.27
C VAL A 77 0.91 -14.42 -0.48
N SER A 78 -0.13 -14.98 -1.08
CA SER A 78 -0.23 -16.40 -1.38
C SER A 78 -0.64 -16.66 -2.84
N ALA A 79 -0.34 -17.86 -3.34
CA ALA A 79 -0.80 -18.28 -4.66
C ALA A 79 -2.30 -18.61 -4.61
N ALA A 80 -3.05 -18.19 -5.63
CA ALA A 80 -4.47 -18.50 -5.77
C ALA A 80 -4.76 -18.89 -7.23
N GLY A 81 -4.71 -20.17 -7.53
CA GLY A 81 -4.84 -20.68 -8.90
C GLY A 81 -3.83 -20.03 -9.86
N PRO A 82 -4.27 -19.42 -10.97
CA PRO A 82 -3.39 -18.70 -11.90
C PRO A 82 -2.95 -17.32 -11.39
N GLY A 83 -3.56 -16.83 -10.31
CA GLY A 83 -3.34 -15.50 -9.74
C GLY A 83 -2.67 -15.51 -8.39
N THR A 84 -2.80 -14.37 -7.71
CA THR A 84 -2.23 -14.13 -6.39
C THR A 84 -3.29 -13.55 -5.48
N HIS A 85 -3.36 -14.06 -4.26
CA HIS A 85 -4.19 -13.52 -3.20
C HIS A 85 -3.34 -12.69 -2.26
N VAL A 86 -3.78 -11.46 -1.99
CA VAL A 86 -3.17 -10.57 -1.01
C VAL A 86 -4.16 -10.39 0.13
N GLN A 87 -3.77 -10.80 1.33
CA GLN A 87 -4.53 -10.59 2.55
C GLN A 87 -3.89 -9.45 3.34
N ILE A 88 -4.70 -8.50 3.77
CA ILE A 88 -4.25 -7.37 4.60
C ILE A 88 -5.10 -7.37 5.87
N GLN A 89 -4.43 -7.48 7.01
CA GLN A 89 -5.03 -7.31 8.33
C GLN A 89 -4.55 -6.00 8.93
N THR A 90 -5.47 -5.23 9.52
CA THR A 90 -5.14 -3.91 10.09
C THR A 90 -5.82 -3.74 11.43
N ASP A 91 -5.01 -3.48 12.46
CA ASP A 91 -5.48 -3.00 13.76
C ASP A 91 -5.38 -1.48 13.79
N LEU A 92 -6.52 -0.81 13.97
CA LEU A 92 -6.61 0.65 13.95
C LEU A 92 -7.08 1.19 15.30
N LYS A 93 -6.28 2.09 15.86
CA LYS A 93 -6.61 2.85 17.08
C LYS A 93 -6.80 4.32 16.73
N LEU A 94 -7.97 4.87 17.07
CA LEU A 94 -8.30 6.28 16.87
C LEU A 94 -8.40 7.00 18.22
N ARG A 95 -7.90 8.23 18.28
CA ARG A 95 -7.94 9.08 19.49
C ARG A 95 -8.40 10.49 19.16
N GLY A 96 -9.01 11.17 20.14
CA GLY A 96 -9.53 12.52 20.00
C GLY A 96 -10.84 12.57 19.20
N ALA A 97 -11.17 13.71 18.62
CA ALA A 97 -12.42 13.92 17.92
C ALA A 97 -12.59 12.99 16.70
N VAL A 98 -11.49 12.57 16.06
CA VAL A 98 -11.54 11.62 14.93
C VAL A 98 -12.07 10.24 15.34
N ALA A 99 -11.97 9.87 16.62
CA ALA A 99 -12.51 8.60 17.13
C ALA A 99 -14.04 8.53 17.07
N GLN A 100 -14.72 9.68 17.07
CA GLN A 100 -16.19 9.75 16.96
C GLN A 100 -16.69 9.25 15.59
N TYR A 101 -15.83 9.32 14.57
CA TYR A 101 -16.15 8.83 13.22
C TYR A 101 -15.86 7.33 13.05
N GLY A 102 -15.21 6.67 14.05
CA GLY A 102 -14.66 5.32 13.89
C GLY A 102 -15.70 4.23 13.55
N ARG A 103 -16.86 4.23 14.20
CA ARG A 103 -17.80 3.11 14.11
C ARG A 103 -18.51 2.95 12.76
N GLY A 104 -18.78 4.05 12.05
CA GLY A 104 -19.52 4.01 10.77
C GLY A 104 -18.62 4.26 9.55
N VAL A 105 -17.50 4.92 9.75
CA VAL A 105 -16.69 5.51 8.71
C VAL A 105 -15.46 4.69 8.38
N VAL A 106 -14.82 4.08 9.38
CA VAL A 106 -13.59 3.31 9.19
C VAL A 106 -13.76 2.15 8.19
N PRO A 107 -14.83 1.34 8.24
CA PRO A 107 -15.01 0.28 7.26
C PRO A 107 -15.13 0.79 5.83
N GLU A 108 -15.81 1.92 5.61
CA GLU A 108 -15.99 2.49 4.27
C GLU A 108 -14.66 3.06 3.73
N VAL A 109 -13.90 3.77 4.58
CA VAL A 109 -12.56 4.25 4.22
C VAL A 109 -11.62 3.09 3.91
N ALA A 110 -11.62 2.04 4.73
CA ALA A 110 -10.80 0.85 4.52
C ALA A 110 -11.12 0.18 3.17
N LYS A 111 -12.41 0.01 2.88
CA LYS A 111 -12.89 -0.54 1.60
C LYS A 111 -12.43 0.31 0.41
N GLN A 112 -12.58 1.63 0.50
CA GLN A 112 -12.17 2.55 -0.55
C GLN A 112 -10.65 2.52 -0.77
N LEU A 113 -9.84 2.58 0.28
CA LEU A 113 -8.37 2.53 0.19
C LEU A 113 -7.89 1.19 -0.36
N THR A 114 -8.49 0.07 0.06
CA THR A 114 -8.16 -1.26 -0.44
C THR A 114 -8.47 -1.38 -1.93
N ALA A 115 -9.63 -0.90 -2.38
CA ALA A 115 -10.00 -0.92 -3.80
C ALA A 115 -9.05 -0.05 -4.66
N GLN A 116 -8.70 1.14 -4.17
CA GLN A 116 -7.74 2.02 -4.85
C GLN A 116 -6.35 1.38 -4.93
N PHE A 117 -5.89 0.77 -3.84
CA PHE A 117 -4.60 0.07 -3.78
C PHE A 117 -4.57 -1.11 -4.75
N ALA A 118 -5.59 -1.96 -4.76
CA ALA A 118 -5.69 -3.10 -5.67
C ALA A 118 -5.66 -2.65 -7.14
N GLY A 119 -6.43 -1.62 -7.49
CA GLY A 119 -6.44 -1.07 -8.84
C GLY A 119 -5.12 -0.42 -9.27
N CYS A 120 -4.38 0.20 -8.33
CA CYS A 120 -3.04 0.72 -8.61
C CYS A 120 -2.02 -0.41 -8.82
N LEU A 121 -2.08 -1.45 -7.98
CA LEU A 121 -1.20 -2.60 -8.07
C LEU A 121 -1.40 -3.36 -9.38
N GLN A 122 -2.67 -3.60 -9.76
CA GLN A 122 -3.01 -4.28 -11.00
C GLN A 122 -2.46 -3.56 -12.23
N ARG A 123 -2.64 -2.24 -12.33
CA ARG A 123 -2.08 -1.44 -13.43
C ARG A 123 -0.56 -1.51 -13.50
N GLN A 124 0.13 -1.49 -12.36
CA GLN A 124 1.60 -1.61 -12.35
C GLN A 124 2.09 -2.97 -12.85
N LEU A 125 1.34 -4.03 -12.56
CA LEU A 125 1.64 -5.37 -13.05
C LEU A 125 1.44 -5.46 -14.57
N GLU A 126 0.36 -4.87 -15.09
CA GLU A 126 0.07 -4.82 -16.53
C GLU A 126 1.14 -4.02 -17.30
N GLU A 127 1.46 -2.81 -16.83
CA GLU A 127 2.52 -1.95 -17.42
C GLU A 127 3.92 -2.61 -17.36
N GLY A 128 4.23 -3.31 -16.26
CA GLY A 128 5.50 -4.05 -16.09
C GLY A 128 5.64 -5.23 -17.04
N THR A 129 4.53 -5.83 -17.45
CA THR A 129 4.50 -6.95 -18.40
C THR A 129 4.75 -6.47 -19.84
N GLU A 130 4.22 -5.31 -20.23
CA GLU A 130 4.42 -4.75 -21.57
C GLU A 130 5.88 -4.36 -21.85
N THR A 131 6.61 -3.89 -20.83
CA THR A 131 8.03 -3.49 -20.99
C THR A 131 8.97 -4.70 -21.19
N GLN A 132 8.59 -5.91 -20.75
CA GLN A 132 9.38 -7.11 -20.94
C GLN A 132 9.11 -7.85 -22.26
N THR A 133 8.04 -7.50 -22.98
CA THR A 133 7.66 -8.16 -24.23
C THR A 133 8.41 -7.60 -25.45
N SER A 134 9.18 -6.51 -25.29
CA SER A 134 9.93 -5.87 -26.38
C SER A 134 11.31 -6.46 -26.64
N GLU A 135 11.80 -7.42 -25.85
CA GLU A 135 13.04 -8.15 -26.11
C GLU A 135 12.85 -9.66 -25.97
N GLN A 136 12.88 -10.31 -27.15
CA GLN A 136 12.98 -11.73 -27.45
C GLN A 136 11.69 -12.53 -27.49
N GLY A 137 11.37 -12.91 -28.75
CA GLY A 137 10.27 -13.75 -29.15
C GLY A 137 10.33 -15.18 -28.62
N GLY A 138 9.13 -15.70 -28.27
CA GLY A 138 8.87 -17.10 -28.01
C GLY A 138 7.49 -17.28 -27.36
N PRO A 139 6.65 -18.24 -27.83
CA PRO A 139 5.25 -18.31 -27.41
C PRO A 139 5.08 -19.13 -26.14
N ASP A 140 4.85 -18.49 -24.99
CA ASP A 140 4.15 -19.13 -23.87
C ASP A 140 3.52 -18.10 -22.92
N PRO A 141 2.21 -17.81 -23.02
CA PRO A 141 1.58 -16.75 -22.25
C PRO A 141 1.28 -17.10 -20.78
N VAL A 142 1.52 -18.35 -20.35
CA VAL A 142 1.05 -18.82 -19.03
C VAL A 142 2.14 -18.78 -17.96
N ARG A 143 3.42 -18.66 -18.31
CA ARG A 143 4.55 -18.64 -17.38
C ARG A 143 4.97 -17.23 -16.90
N GLY A 144 4.67 -16.20 -17.68
CA GLY A 144 5.13 -14.83 -17.43
C GLY A 144 4.48 -14.17 -16.19
N MET A 145 3.23 -14.50 -15.89
CA MET A 145 2.49 -13.83 -14.80
C MET A 145 2.94 -14.24 -13.39
N ARG A 146 3.44 -15.49 -13.23
CA ARG A 146 4.02 -15.96 -11.96
C ARG A 146 5.39 -15.34 -11.67
N LEU A 147 6.19 -15.12 -12.71
CA LEU A 147 7.53 -14.52 -12.59
C LEU A 147 7.46 -13.00 -12.35
N GLY A 148 6.49 -12.30 -12.90
CA GLY A 148 6.32 -10.85 -12.74
C GLY A 148 6.02 -10.43 -11.30
N LEU A 149 5.17 -11.17 -10.59
CA LEU A 149 4.83 -10.89 -9.19
C LEU A 149 6.00 -11.18 -8.24
N VAL A 150 6.73 -12.26 -8.45
CA VAL A 150 7.94 -12.58 -7.67
C VAL A 150 9.06 -11.58 -7.98
N ALA A 151 9.20 -11.16 -9.23
CA ALA A 151 10.18 -10.14 -9.63
C ALA A 151 9.83 -8.76 -9.06
N LEU A 152 8.54 -8.38 -9.05
CA LEU A 152 8.08 -7.14 -8.43
C LEU A 152 8.30 -7.16 -6.92
N TRP A 153 7.99 -8.28 -6.26
CA TRP A 153 8.26 -8.47 -4.83
C TRP A 153 9.77 -8.38 -4.55
N ARG A 154 10.60 -9.08 -5.33
CA ARG A 154 12.06 -8.99 -5.21
C ARG A 154 12.59 -7.60 -5.53
N SER A 155 12.02 -6.87 -6.48
CA SER A 155 12.43 -5.49 -6.80
C SER A 155 12.03 -4.49 -5.71
N ILE A 156 10.89 -4.71 -5.05
CA ILE A 156 10.47 -3.94 -3.87
C ILE A 156 11.44 -4.21 -2.72
N VAL A 157 11.80 -5.47 -2.49
CA VAL A 157 12.70 -5.87 -1.40
C VAL A 157 14.17 -5.57 -1.74
N ALA A 158 14.65 -5.87 -2.94
CA ALA A 158 16.06 -5.71 -3.34
C ALA A 158 16.49 -4.24 -3.50
N ARG A 159 15.57 -3.35 -3.89
CA ARG A 159 15.86 -1.93 -4.03
C ARG A 159 15.99 -1.20 -2.69
N TYR A 160 15.64 -1.86 -1.58
CA TYR A 160 15.77 -1.37 -0.21
C TYR A 160 16.97 -1.94 0.54
N ARG A 161 17.83 -2.74 -0.13
CA ARG A 161 19.01 -3.36 0.46
C ARG A 161 20.32 -2.62 0.11
N ARG A 162 20.21 -1.44 -0.53
CA ARG A 162 21.36 -0.54 -0.79
C ARG A 162 21.12 0.84 -0.23
#